data_fc79a10ea5968ec6ca10123b303f058a
#
_entry.id   fc79a10ea5968ec6ca10123b303f058a
#
_cell.length_a   1.000
_cell.length_b   1.000
_cell.length_c   1.000
_cell.angle_alpha   90.00
_cell.angle_beta   90.00
_cell.angle_gamma   90.00
#
_symmetry.space_group_name_H-M   'P 1'
#
loop_
_entity.id
_entity.type
_entity.pdbx_description
1 polymer ?
#
loop_
_entity_poly.entity_id
_entity_poly.type
_entity_poly.pdbx_seq_one_letter_code
_entity_poly.pdbx_strand_id
1 'polypeptide(L)'
;MHGEQLVPEPIKNALLKRLSRHPRPSALHLRSAHSAGLRDRSAVENAEIRVERIEAPILFVSGSDDQMWPAAEMVGALMRRRAQARRPNDQHLNLDEAGHIIPTPFTPTTVTWTENLYSGGTPEGNAKASVKAWAEILQFLGQHLKA
;
A
#
# COMPACT_ATOMS: atom_id res chain seq x y z
N MET A 1 3.33 -25.08 39.27
CA MET A 1 2.20 -24.16 39.36
C MET A 1 2.72 -22.75 39.45
N HIS A 2 2.31 -21.88 38.58
CA HIS A 2 2.45 -20.43 38.46
C HIS A 2 3.18 -19.96 37.19
N GLY A 3 2.40 -19.86 36.14
CA GLY A 3 2.83 -19.26 34.89
C GLY A 3 1.70 -18.52 34.18
N GLU A 4 0.69 -18.00 34.89
CA GLU A 4 -0.52 -17.53 34.23
C GLU A 4 -0.97 -16.12 34.66
N GLN A 5 -0.03 -15.18 34.77
CA GLN A 5 -0.42 -13.74 34.86
C GLN A 5 0.66 -12.83 34.26
N LEU A 6 0.86 -12.87 32.96
CA LEU A 6 1.84 -12.01 32.31
C LEU A 6 1.26 -10.72 31.72
N VAL A 7 -0.06 -10.60 31.56
CA VAL A 7 -0.68 -9.37 31.02
C VAL A 7 -1.95 -9.05 31.81
N PRO A 8 -2.05 -7.86 32.42
CA PRO A 8 -3.28 -7.42 33.07
C PRO A 8 -4.46 -7.39 32.11
N GLU A 9 -5.67 -7.78 32.57
CA GLU A 9 -6.90 -7.84 31.75
C GLU A 9 -7.21 -6.58 30.96
N PRO A 10 -7.02 -5.35 31.48
CA PRO A 10 -7.23 -4.13 30.69
C PRO A 10 -6.29 -4.03 29.49
N ILE A 11 -5.05 -4.46 29.64
CA ILE A 11 -4.06 -4.47 28.55
C ILE A 11 -4.40 -5.56 27.55
N LYS A 12 -4.80 -6.75 28.01
CA LYS A 12 -5.23 -7.87 27.18
C LYS A 12 -6.48 -7.49 26.35
N ASN A 13 -7.45 -6.83 26.96
CA ASN A 13 -8.65 -6.34 26.27
C ASN A 13 -8.34 -5.21 25.28
N ALA A 14 -7.42 -4.32 25.61
CA ALA A 14 -6.95 -3.29 24.67
C ALA A 14 -6.18 -3.91 23.49
N LEU A 15 -5.36 -4.93 23.76
CA LEU A 15 -4.63 -5.66 22.74
C LEU A 15 -5.57 -6.47 21.83
N LEU A 16 -6.55 -7.17 22.40
CA LEU A 16 -7.58 -7.91 21.65
C LEU A 16 -8.44 -6.98 20.79
N LYS A 17 -8.79 -5.79 21.30
CA LYS A 17 -9.44 -4.74 20.50
C LYS A 17 -8.57 -4.25 19.35
N ARG A 18 -7.26 -4.13 19.53
CA ARG A 18 -6.30 -3.77 18.48
C ARG A 18 -6.08 -4.86 17.44
N LEU A 19 -6.20 -6.12 17.85
CA LEU A 19 -6.03 -7.29 16.99
C LEU A 19 -7.33 -7.70 16.29
N SER A 20 -8.45 -7.02 16.53
CA SER A 20 -9.71 -7.32 15.86
C SER A 20 -9.53 -7.06 14.35
N ARG A 21 -9.82 -8.07 13.54
CA ARG A 21 -9.64 -8.08 12.08
C ARG A 21 -10.68 -7.24 11.32
N HIS A 22 -11.62 -6.64 12.01
CA HIS A 22 -12.70 -5.87 11.38
C HIS A 22 -12.47 -4.38 11.57
N PRO A 23 -12.56 -3.58 10.51
CA PRO A 23 -12.52 -2.14 10.62
C PRO A 23 -13.65 -1.67 11.55
N ARG A 24 -13.37 -0.68 12.38
CA ARG A 24 -14.41 -0.08 13.21
C ARG A 24 -15.47 0.55 12.31
N PRO A 25 -16.75 0.52 12.68
CA PRO A 25 -17.82 1.17 11.88
C PRO A 25 -17.58 2.65 11.60
N SER A 26 -16.78 3.30 12.45
CA SER A 26 -16.38 4.71 12.33
C SER A 26 -15.07 4.93 11.57
N ALA A 27 -14.39 3.87 11.09
CA ALA A 27 -13.16 4.03 10.34
C ALA A 27 -13.44 4.71 9.00
N LEU A 28 -12.62 5.70 8.67
CA LEU A 28 -12.75 6.46 7.44
C LEU A 28 -12.23 5.64 6.25
N HIS A 29 -13.08 5.46 5.27
CA HIS A 29 -12.75 4.82 3.99
C HIS A 29 -12.44 5.90 2.94
N LEU A 30 -11.15 6.14 2.68
CA LEU A 30 -10.73 7.23 1.78
C LEU A 30 -10.79 6.85 0.31
N ARG A 31 -10.67 5.56 -0.04
CA ARG A 31 -10.65 5.10 -1.44
C ARG A 31 -11.81 5.63 -2.27
N SER A 32 -13.03 5.62 -1.73
CA SER A 32 -14.21 6.10 -2.45
C SER A 32 -14.15 7.60 -2.76
N ALA A 33 -13.63 8.40 -1.82
CA ALA A 33 -13.45 9.84 -2.00
C ALA A 33 -12.39 10.13 -3.07
N HIS A 34 -11.25 9.44 -3.02
CA HIS A 34 -10.21 9.59 -4.04
C HIS A 34 -10.68 9.10 -5.41
N SER A 35 -11.40 7.98 -5.48
CA SER A 35 -11.99 7.50 -6.74
C SER A 35 -13.00 8.49 -7.33
N ALA A 36 -13.76 9.20 -6.49
CA ALA A 36 -14.64 10.27 -6.96
C ALA A 36 -13.85 11.47 -7.52
N GLY A 37 -12.76 11.87 -6.84
CA GLY A 37 -11.88 12.94 -7.29
C GLY A 37 -11.23 12.65 -8.65
N LEU A 38 -10.87 11.41 -8.94
CA LEU A 38 -10.29 11.00 -10.22
C LEU A 38 -11.26 11.12 -11.42
N ARG A 39 -12.56 11.35 -11.19
CA ARG A 39 -13.54 11.61 -12.26
C ARG A 39 -13.51 13.06 -12.74
N ASP A 40 -13.00 13.97 -11.94
CA ASP A 40 -12.80 15.36 -12.33
C ASP A 40 -11.50 15.48 -13.15
N ARG A 41 -11.67 15.46 -14.47
CA ARG A 41 -10.52 15.52 -15.39
C ARG A 41 -9.70 16.78 -15.23
N SER A 42 -10.34 17.92 -14.99
CA SER A 42 -9.62 19.19 -14.82
C SER A 42 -8.77 19.20 -13.56
N ALA A 43 -9.32 18.70 -12.44
CA ALA A 43 -8.56 18.54 -11.20
C ALA A 43 -7.39 17.57 -11.37
N VAL A 44 -7.61 16.46 -12.07
CA VAL A 44 -6.56 15.47 -12.35
C VAL A 44 -5.44 16.10 -13.19
N GLU A 45 -5.77 16.75 -14.31
CA GLU A 45 -4.77 17.38 -15.19
C GLU A 45 -3.93 18.43 -14.47
N ASN A 46 -4.53 19.20 -13.55
CA ASN A 46 -3.83 20.22 -12.76
C ASN A 46 -2.95 19.62 -11.65
N ALA A 47 -3.30 18.45 -11.13
CA ALA A 47 -2.60 17.77 -10.03
C ALA A 47 -1.60 16.70 -10.50
N GLU A 48 -1.59 16.34 -11.77
CA GLU A 48 -0.78 15.26 -12.30
C GLU A 48 0.72 15.49 -12.17
N ILE A 49 1.42 14.51 -11.60
CA ILE A 49 2.87 14.42 -11.69
C ILE A 49 3.24 14.00 -13.12
N ARG A 50 4.11 14.73 -13.76
CA ARG A 50 4.57 14.49 -15.14
C ARG A 50 5.59 13.35 -15.20
N VAL A 51 5.18 12.13 -14.82
CA VAL A 51 6.05 10.95 -14.76
C VAL A 51 6.65 10.57 -16.12
N GLU A 52 6.01 10.94 -17.21
CA GLU A 52 6.50 10.73 -18.57
C GLU A 52 7.77 11.54 -18.89
N ARG A 53 8.10 12.56 -18.09
CA ARG A 53 9.33 13.33 -18.22
C ARG A 53 10.53 12.68 -17.51
N ILE A 54 10.28 11.72 -16.64
CA ILE A 54 11.33 10.98 -15.95
C ILE A 54 11.96 10.00 -16.94
N GLU A 55 13.25 10.09 -17.16
CA GLU A 55 13.96 9.23 -18.12
C GLU A 55 14.31 7.87 -17.55
N ALA A 56 14.61 7.83 -16.26
CA ALA A 56 14.92 6.58 -15.56
C ALA A 56 13.71 5.64 -15.51
N PRO A 57 13.94 4.33 -15.50
CA PRO A 57 12.90 3.33 -15.21
C PRO A 57 12.26 3.57 -13.85
N ILE A 58 10.99 3.24 -13.72
CA ILE A 58 10.24 3.37 -12.46
C ILE A 58 9.70 2.01 -12.05
N LEU A 59 9.91 1.65 -10.79
CA LEU A 59 9.18 0.57 -10.13
C LEU A 59 8.03 1.18 -9.34
N PHE A 60 6.80 0.85 -9.72
CA PHE A 60 5.58 1.15 -8.98
C PHE A 60 5.22 -0.04 -8.10
N VAL A 61 4.86 0.23 -6.85
CA VAL A 61 4.39 -0.79 -5.91
C VAL A 61 3.03 -0.39 -5.39
N SER A 62 2.06 -1.30 -5.43
CA SER A 62 0.71 -1.06 -4.91
C SER A 62 0.12 -2.32 -4.29
N GLY A 63 -0.83 -2.15 -3.36
CA GLY A 63 -1.65 -3.22 -2.85
C GLY A 63 -2.96 -3.36 -3.64
N SER A 64 -3.38 -4.60 -3.90
CA SER A 64 -4.63 -4.87 -4.62
C SER A 64 -5.88 -4.51 -3.81
N ASP A 65 -5.76 -4.54 -2.48
CA ASP A 65 -6.83 -4.14 -1.54
C ASP A 65 -6.48 -2.83 -0.80
N ASP A 66 -5.85 -1.89 -1.50
CA ASP A 66 -5.62 -0.55 -0.95
C ASP A 66 -6.96 0.17 -0.75
N GLN A 67 -7.31 0.43 0.51
CA GLN A 67 -8.58 1.07 0.90
C GLN A 67 -8.41 2.56 1.20
N MET A 68 -7.21 3.08 1.07
CA MET A 68 -6.94 4.51 1.16
C MET A 68 -7.01 5.17 -0.21
N TRP A 69 -6.37 4.57 -1.23
CA TRP A 69 -6.32 5.11 -2.58
C TRP A 69 -6.62 4.02 -3.60
N PRO A 70 -7.15 4.33 -4.79
CA PRO A 70 -7.24 3.40 -5.91
C PRO A 70 -5.85 3.22 -6.57
N ALA A 71 -4.84 2.79 -5.79
CA ALA A 71 -3.44 2.85 -6.16
C ALA A 71 -3.13 2.08 -7.45
N ALA A 72 -3.64 0.86 -7.59
CA ALA A 72 -3.41 0.05 -8.79
C ALA A 72 -3.99 0.71 -10.07
N GLU A 73 -5.15 1.36 -9.96
CA GLU A 73 -5.79 2.09 -11.07
C GLU A 73 -4.97 3.33 -11.44
N MET A 74 -4.48 4.08 -10.43
CA MET A 74 -3.61 5.24 -10.62
C MET A 74 -2.30 4.83 -11.30
N VAL A 75 -1.64 3.79 -10.83
CA VAL A 75 -0.41 3.26 -11.44
C VAL A 75 -0.69 2.83 -12.88
N GLY A 76 -1.82 2.17 -13.17
CA GLY A 76 -2.20 1.81 -14.53
C GLY A 76 -2.28 3.02 -15.46
N ALA A 77 -2.77 4.17 -14.98
CA ALA A 77 -2.79 5.40 -15.75
C ALA A 77 -1.37 5.95 -15.98
N LEU A 78 -0.53 5.96 -14.96
CA LEU A 78 0.87 6.38 -15.06
C LEU A 78 1.66 5.51 -16.06
N MET A 79 1.51 4.20 -15.98
CA MET A 79 2.15 3.25 -16.90
C MET A 79 1.75 3.49 -18.35
N ARG A 80 0.46 3.75 -18.62
CA ARG A 80 0.01 4.09 -19.99
C ARG A 80 0.66 5.37 -20.52
N ARG A 81 0.76 6.42 -19.71
CA ARG A 81 1.40 7.69 -20.10
C ARG A 81 2.88 7.50 -20.40
N ARG A 82 3.57 6.72 -19.56
CA ARG A 82 4.99 6.41 -19.76
C ARG A 82 5.21 5.59 -21.03
N ALA A 83 4.34 4.61 -21.30
CA ALA A 83 4.39 3.83 -22.54
C ALA A 83 4.20 4.71 -23.79
N GLN A 84 3.24 5.66 -23.74
CA GLN A 84 3.03 6.64 -24.83
C GLN A 84 4.28 7.53 -25.05
N ALA A 85 4.98 7.88 -23.97
CA ALA A 85 6.24 8.63 -24.03
C ALA A 85 7.46 7.75 -24.37
N ARG A 86 7.24 6.46 -24.73
CA ARG A 86 8.30 5.49 -25.07
C ARG A 86 9.33 5.32 -23.95
N ARG A 87 8.89 5.30 -22.69
CA ARG A 87 9.72 5.02 -21.52
C ARG A 87 9.73 3.50 -21.27
N PRO A 88 10.79 2.77 -21.65
CA PRO A 88 10.87 1.33 -21.45
C PRO A 88 11.29 0.96 -20.02
N ASN A 89 11.13 -0.31 -19.70
CA ASN A 89 11.61 -0.93 -18.46
C ASN A 89 10.93 -0.49 -17.17
N ASP A 90 9.75 0.14 -17.27
CA ASP A 90 8.93 0.38 -16.09
C ASP A 90 8.29 -0.92 -15.61
N GLN A 91 8.16 -1.06 -14.31
CA GLN A 91 7.58 -2.23 -13.67
C GLN A 91 6.45 -1.81 -12.74
N HIS A 92 5.41 -2.63 -12.65
CA HIS A 92 4.35 -2.48 -11.67
C HIS A 92 4.19 -3.77 -10.88
N LEU A 93 4.51 -3.72 -9.61
CA LEU A 93 4.29 -4.78 -8.66
C LEU A 93 2.98 -4.51 -7.92
N ASN A 94 1.89 -5.14 -8.37
CA ASN A 94 0.61 -5.12 -7.66
C ASN A 94 0.52 -6.35 -6.76
N LEU A 95 0.43 -6.14 -5.45
CA LEU A 95 0.56 -7.19 -4.44
C LEU A 95 -0.81 -7.64 -3.97
N ASP A 96 -1.10 -8.92 -4.14
CA ASP A 96 -2.38 -9.52 -3.77
C ASP A 96 -2.65 -9.42 -2.27
N GLU A 97 -3.90 -9.19 -1.92
CA GLU A 97 -4.39 -9.06 -0.53
C GLU A 97 -3.64 -8.02 0.32
N ALA A 98 -2.82 -7.16 -0.30
CA ALA A 98 -2.11 -6.09 0.38
C ALA A 98 -2.93 -4.81 0.38
N GLY A 99 -2.88 -4.09 1.50
CA GLY A 99 -3.47 -2.77 1.68
C GLY A 99 -2.53 -1.64 1.30
N HIS A 100 -2.84 -0.44 1.77
CA HIS A 100 -2.05 0.76 1.52
C HIS A 100 -0.66 0.73 2.16
N ILE A 101 -0.56 0.13 3.34
CA ILE A 101 0.68 0.13 4.11
C ILE A 101 1.47 -1.14 3.81
N ILE A 102 2.51 -1.00 2.98
CA ILE A 102 3.47 -2.05 2.65
C ILE A 102 4.81 -1.66 3.29
N PRO A 103 5.02 -1.99 4.57
CA PRO A 103 6.23 -1.59 5.28
C PRO A 103 7.45 -2.41 4.82
N THR A 104 8.63 -1.99 5.26
CA THR A 104 9.84 -2.81 5.14
C THR A 104 9.68 -4.14 5.87
N PRO A 105 10.32 -5.23 5.42
CA PRO A 105 10.24 -6.53 6.09
C PRO A 105 10.72 -6.44 7.53
N PHE A 106 10.26 -7.39 8.35
CA PHE A 106 10.55 -7.50 9.78
C PHE A 106 9.88 -6.43 10.66
N THR A 107 9.04 -5.56 10.10
CA THR A 107 8.15 -4.71 10.90
C THR A 107 6.79 -5.38 11.07
N PRO A 108 6.11 -5.21 12.22
CA PRO A 108 4.78 -5.76 12.42
C PRO A 108 3.79 -5.20 11.39
N THR A 109 3.19 -6.07 10.58
CA THR A 109 2.29 -5.71 9.47
C THR A 109 0.85 -6.14 9.69
N THR A 110 0.50 -6.45 10.93
CA THR A 110 -0.83 -6.97 11.28
C THR A 110 -1.93 -5.90 11.31
N VAL A 111 -1.56 -4.63 11.13
CA VAL A 111 -2.50 -3.51 11.21
C VAL A 111 -3.08 -3.24 9.84
N THR A 112 -4.35 -3.59 9.64
CA THR A 112 -5.12 -3.26 8.44
C THR A 112 -5.92 -1.97 8.59
N TRP A 113 -5.98 -1.42 9.79
CA TRP A 113 -6.69 -0.19 10.11
C TRP A 113 -6.10 0.46 11.37
N THR A 114 -6.28 1.77 11.50
CA THR A 114 -6.04 2.54 12.72
C THR A 114 -7.36 2.92 13.37
N GLU A 115 -7.34 3.66 14.48
CA GLU A 115 -8.57 4.08 15.15
C GLU A 115 -9.57 4.81 14.24
N ASN A 116 -9.06 5.52 13.23
CA ASN A 116 -9.86 6.38 12.37
C ASN A 116 -9.72 6.10 10.88
N LEU A 117 -8.89 5.14 10.48
CA LEU A 117 -8.55 4.95 9.07
C LEU A 117 -8.43 3.47 8.73
N TYR A 118 -9.09 3.05 7.66
CA TYR A 118 -8.98 1.70 7.11
C TYR A 118 -7.98 1.69 5.95
N SER A 119 -6.88 0.96 6.11
CA SER A 119 -5.81 0.86 5.11
C SER A 119 -5.97 -0.32 4.15
N GLY A 120 -6.86 -1.27 4.47
CA GLY A 120 -7.07 -2.46 3.65
C GLY A 120 -6.06 -3.57 3.86
N GLY A 121 -6.17 -4.58 3.02
CA GLY A 121 -5.37 -5.79 3.07
C GLY A 121 -5.75 -6.75 4.18
N THR A 122 -5.09 -7.89 4.18
CA THR A 122 -5.13 -8.85 5.28
C THR A 122 -3.79 -8.84 6.03
N PRO A 123 -3.73 -9.20 7.33
CA PRO A 123 -2.45 -9.30 8.03
C PRO A 123 -1.45 -10.22 7.32
N GLU A 124 -1.92 -11.33 6.77
CA GLU A 124 -1.10 -12.27 6.00
C GLU A 124 -0.67 -11.70 4.66
N GLY A 125 -1.59 -11.09 3.91
CA GLY A 125 -1.31 -10.43 2.63
C GLY A 125 -0.31 -9.30 2.80
N ASN A 126 -0.48 -8.43 3.80
CA ASN A 126 0.45 -7.34 4.10
C ASN A 126 1.85 -7.87 4.46
N ALA A 127 1.94 -8.97 5.23
CA ALA A 127 3.23 -9.58 5.59
C ALA A 127 3.94 -10.18 4.36
N LYS A 128 3.22 -10.93 3.51
CA LYS A 128 3.76 -11.46 2.25
C LYS A 128 4.18 -10.34 1.31
N ALA A 129 3.36 -9.30 1.19
CA ALA A 129 3.63 -8.13 0.37
C ALA A 129 4.91 -7.40 0.78
N SER A 130 5.11 -7.22 2.08
CA SER A 130 6.32 -6.58 2.63
C SER A 130 7.60 -7.30 2.19
N VAL A 131 7.65 -8.62 2.34
CA VAL A 131 8.83 -9.43 1.96
C VAL A 131 9.05 -9.39 0.45
N LYS A 132 7.98 -9.59 -0.34
CA LYS A 132 8.06 -9.59 -1.80
C LYS A 132 8.45 -8.22 -2.35
N ALA A 133 7.82 -7.15 -1.87
CA ALA A 133 8.13 -5.79 -2.32
C ALA A 133 9.60 -5.44 -2.05
N TRP A 134 10.11 -5.80 -0.88
CA TRP A 134 11.50 -5.50 -0.53
C TRP A 134 12.50 -6.21 -1.45
N ALA A 135 12.28 -7.48 -1.74
CA ALA A 135 13.13 -8.24 -2.67
C ALA A 135 13.13 -7.61 -4.07
N GLU A 136 11.95 -7.28 -4.60
CA GLU A 136 11.80 -6.66 -5.92
C GLU A 136 12.42 -5.25 -5.97
N ILE A 137 12.26 -4.45 -4.91
CA ILE A 137 12.90 -3.13 -4.80
C ILE A 137 14.42 -3.25 -4.87
N LEU A 138 15.02 -4.16 -4.08
CA LEU A 138 16.47 -4.35 -4.08
C LEU A 138 16.97 -4.85 -5.44
N GLN A 139 16.24 -5.77 -6.07
CA GLN A 139 16.58 -6.26 -7.40
C GLN A 139 16.51 -5.13 -8.43
N PHE A 140 15.44 -4.35 -8.44
CA PHE A 140 15.26 -3.23 -9.35
C PHE A 140 16.36 -2.17 -9.19
N LEU A 141 16.66 -1.79 -7.97
CA LEU A 141 17.75 -0.85 -7.67
C LEU A 141 19.11 -1.39 -8.12
N GLY A 142 19.39 -2.67 -7.86
CA GLY A 142 20.64 -3.31 -8.30
C GLY A 142 20.81 -3.38 -9.82
N GLN A 143 19.69 -3.42 -10.57
CA GLN A 143 19.73 -3.40 -12.04
C GLN A 143 19.95 -2.00 -12.62
N HIS A 144 19.48 -0.95 -11.94
CA HIS A 144 19.40 0.40 -12.50
C HIS A 144 20.29 1.43 -11.80
N LEU A 145 20.77 1.17 -10.61
CA LEU A 145 21.79 1.98 -9.93
C LEU A 145 23.17 1.37 -10.24
N LYS A 146 23.84 1.94 -11.22
CA LYS A 146 25.25 1.62 -11.44
C LYS A 146 26.10 2.49 -10.51
N ALA A 147 26.94 1.83 -9.70
CA ALA A 147 28.01 2.50 -8.98
C ALA A 147 29.08 3.03 -9.96
#